data_6b382dc54146a091f873824e53bc541d
#
_entry.id   6b382dc54146a091f873824e53bc541d
#
_cell.length_a   1.000
_cell.length_b   1.000
_cell.length_c   1.000
_cell.angle_alpha   90.00
_cell.angle_beta   90.00
_cell.angle_gamma   90.00
#
_symmetry.space_group_name_H-M   'P 1'
#
loop_
_entity.id
_entity.type
_entity.pdbx_description
1 polymer ?
#
loop_
_entity_poly.entity_id
_entity_poly.type
_entity_poly.pdbx_seq_one_letter_code
_entity_poly.pdbx_strand_id
1 'polypeptide(L)'
;FYLAPPPASGDRDPRMRRFLAALPPGKRQRIVYISTTGVYGDCTGELVDENRPAIPQTDRARRRHDAEQQLRAWRAAGGGEIVILRVAGIYGPGKLPLERLKKRVPMIEERDAPWTNRIHIDDLATVCEAAMAHGIDNEIYNVSDGHPGNMRDYFDRVADRYGLPRAPAISLSEARATLSPGMLSYLGESRRLDNRKMLGQLGVTLRYPDLASGLASCHPDGP
;
A
#
# COMPACT_ATOMS: atom_id res chain seq x y z
N PHE A 1 1.15 -10.54 14.01
CA PHE A 1 1.11 -9.46 12.99
C PHE A 1 1.96 -8.27 13.43
N TYR A 2 2.73 -7.70 12.50
CA TYR A 2 3.42 -6.43 12.72
C TYR A 2 2.83 -5.35 11.81
N LEU A 3 1.99 -4.51 12.40
CA LEU A 3 1.22 -3.46 11.73
C LEU A 3 1.71 -2.04 12.09
N ALA A 4 2.73 -1.93 12.93
CA ALA A 4 3.21 -0.64 13.41
C ALA A 4 3.72 0.23 12.26
N PRO A 5 3.37 1.53 12.23
CA PRO A 5 3.93 2.45 11.25
C PRO A 5 5.43 2.62 11.50
N PRO A 6 6.23 2.85 10.44
CA PRO A 6 7.63 3.21 10.61
C PRO A 6 7.76 4.57 11.33
N PRO A 7 8.96 4.93 11.83
CA PRO A 7 9.19 6.27 12.37
C PRO A 7 8.90 7.35 11.33
N ALA A 8 8.67 8.58 11.80
CA ALA A 8 8.30 9.70 10.93
C ALA A 8 9.46 10.19 10.04
N SER A 9 10.71 9.98 10.48
CA SER A 9 11.92 10.49 9.83
C SER A 9 13.01 9.42 9.72
N GLY A 10 14.05 9.70 8.92
CA GLY A 10 15.14 8.79 8.62
C GLY A 10 14.79 7.80 7.50
N ASP A 11 15.74 6.98 7.13
CA ASP A 11 15.65 5.98 6.05
C ASP A 11 15.59 4.52 6.56
N ARG A 12 15.68 4.31 7.88
CA ARG A 12 15.69 3.00 8.56
C ARG A 12 14.52 2.85 9.52
N ASP A 13 14.20 1.60 9.88
CA ASP A 13 13.16 1.28 10.86
C ASP A 13 13.76 0.73 12.18
N PRO A 14 14.13 1.59 13.14
CA PRO A 14 14.59 1.15 14.46
C PRO A 14 13.49 0.50 15.32
N ARG A 15 12.20 0.70 14.97
CA ARG A 15 11.08 0.04 15.68
C ARG A 15 11.05 -1.44 15.37
N MET A 16 11.25 -1.82 14.09
CA MET A 16 11.38 -3.23 13.70
C MET A 16 12.53 -3.90 14.44
N ARG A 17 13.71 -3.26 14.49
CA ARG A 17 14.85 -3.80 15.22
C ARG A 17 14.55 -4.05 16.71
N ARG A 18 13.91 -3.10 17.38
CA ARG A 18 13.51 -3.25 18.80
C ARG A 18 12.48 -4.34 18.97
N PHE A 19 11.52 -4.44 18.08
CA PHE A 19 10.50 -5.48 18.10
C PHE A 19 11.16 -6.88 17.99
N LEU A 20 12.03 -7.09 17.00
CA LEU A 20 12.71 -8.36 16.81
C LEU A 20 13.62 -8.73 18.01
N ALA A 21 14.29 -7.75 18.61
CA ALA A 21 15.12 -7.95 19.80
C ALA A 21 14.31 -8.30 21.06
N ALA A 22 13.04 -7.91 21.11
CA ALA A 22 12.14 -8.21 22.24
C ALA A 22 11.43 -9.57 22.11
N LEU A 23 11.57 -10.26 20.98
CA LEU A 23 10.97 -11.57 20.81
C LEU A 23 11.68 -12.63 21.64
N PRO A 24 10.93 -13.52 22.33
CA PRO A 24 11.55 -14.56 23.16
C PRO A 24 12.34 -15.54 22.28
N PRO A 25 13.58 -15.87 22.66
CA PRO A 25 14.39 -16.85 21.95
C PRO A 25 13.79 -18.26 22.05
N GLY A 26 14.06 -19.09 21.05
CA GLY A 26 13.69 -20.52 21.06
C GLY A 26 12.21 -20.85 20.82
N LYS A 27 11.33 -19.85 20.67
CA LYS A 27 9.95 -20.07 20.24
C LYS A 27 9.85 -19.87 18.73
N ARG A 28 9.45 -20.91 18.02
CA ARG A 28 9.12 -20.78 16.59
C ARG A 28 7.92 -19.85 16.43
N GLN A 29 8.13 -18.72 15.78
CA GLN A 29 7.10 -17.70 15.57
C GLN A 29 6.91 -17.49 14.08
N ARG A 30 5.70 -17.10 13.69
CA ARG A 30 5.41 -16.58 12.36
C ARG A 30 5.08 -15.10 12.48
N ILE A 31 5.72 -14.27 11.66
CA ILE A 31 5.49 -12.84 11.59
C ILE A 31 4.92 -12.51 10.21
N VAL A 32 3.69 -11.99 10.18
CA VAL A 32 3.11 -11.34 8.98
C VAL A 32 3.35 -9.85 9.10
N TYR A 33 4.10 -9.30 8.15
CA TYR A 33 4.49 -7.88 8.12
C TYR A 33 3.76 -7.13 7.02
N ILE A 34 3.10 -6.02 7.38
CA ILE A 34 2.52 -5.08 6.41
C ILE A 34 3.60 -4.09 5.95
N SER A 35 4.15 -4.36 4.77
CA SER A 35 5.02 -3.47 4.01
C SER A 35 4.20 -2.58 3.07
N THR A 36 4.81 -2.01 2.05
CA THR A 36 4.17 -1.15 1.05
C THR A 36 4.70 -1.45 -0.35
N THR A 37 3.87 -1.29 -1.35
CA THR A 37 4.30 -1.34 -2.76
C THR A 37 5.23 -0.19 -3.15
N GLY A 38 5.32 0.86 -2.34
CA GLY A 38 6.29 1.94 -2.52
C GLY A 38 7.75 1.49 -2.51
N VAL A 39 8.06 0.29 -1.97
CA VAL A 39 9.41 -0.27 -2.01
C VAL A 39 9.93 -0.55 -3.42
N TYR A 40 9.04 -0.73 -4.39
CA TYR A 40 9.43 -0.88 -5.80
C TYR A 40 9.95 0.41 -6.44
N GLY A 41 9.59 1.58 -5.88
CA GLY A 41 9.85 2.88 -6.49
C GLY A 41 8.97 3.15 -7.71
N ASP A 42 9.41 4.04 -8.59
CA ASP A 42 8.75 4.25 -9.88
C ASP A 42 9.04 3.09 -10.84
N CYS A 43 8.00 2.60 -11.48
CA CYS A 43 8.07 1.53 -12.46
C CYS A 43 7.51 1.98 -13.82
N THR A 44 7.39 3.29 -14.05
CA THR A 44 6.90 3.88 -15.33
C THR A 44 5.57 3.28 -15.82
N GLY A 45 4.71 2.87 -14.89
CA GLY A 45 3.41 2.25 -15.20
C GLY A 45 3.47 0.77 -15.63
N GLU A 46 4.64 0.13 -15.54
CA GLU A 46 4.75 -1.31 -15.84
C GLU A 46 3.93 -2.18 -14.88
N LEU A 47 3.60 -3.39 -15.34
CA LEU A 47 3.03 -4.43 -14.49
C LEU A 47 4.15 -5.05 -13.64
N VAL A 48 3.94 -5.09 -12.32
CA VAL A 48 4.95 -5.46 -11.33
C VAL A 48 4.47 -6.68 -10.53
N ASP A 49 5.23 -7.75 -10.60
CA ASP A 49 5.10 -8.90 -9.71
C ASP A 49 6.11 -8.83 -8.54
N GLU A 50 6.11 -9.84 -7.68
CA GLU A 50 6.96 -9.91 -6.49
C GLU A 50 8.44 -10.18 -6.79
N ASN A 51 8.79 -10.59 -8.02
CA ASN A 51 10.16 -10.80 -8.47
C ASN A 51 10.85 -9.47 -8.82
N ARG A 52 10.07 -8.41 -9.04
CA ARG A 52 10.63 -7.07 -9.29
C ARG A 52 11.53 -6.63 -8.13
N PRO A 53 12.78 -6.25 -8.36
CA PRO A 53 13.67 -5.73 -7.32
C PRO A 53 13.07 -4.50 -6.62
N ALA A 54 13.25 -4.44 -5.30
CA ALA A 54 12.89 -3.26 -4.54
C ALA A 54 13.95 -2.16 -4.75
N ILE A 55 13.52 -1.00 -5.26
CA ILE A 55 14.36 0.19 -5.50
C ILE A 55 13.65 1.41 -4.87
N PRO A 56 13.57 1.49 -3.52
CA PRO A 56 12.81 2.52 -2.85
C PRO A 56 13.43 3.90 -3.08
N GLN A 57 12.65 4.85 -3.58
CA GLN A 57 13.10 6.20 -3.93
C GLN A 57 12.79 7.23 -2.83
N THR A 58 11.85 6.93 -1.93
CA THR A 58 11.46 7.82 -0.84
C THR A 58 11.91 7.26 0.51
N ASP A 59 12.16 8.14 1.50
CA ASP A 59 12.55 7.71 2.85
C ASP A 59 11.50 6.82 3.51
N ARG A 60 10.22 7.10 3.25
CA ARG A 60 9.12 6.24 3.71
C ARG A 60 9.25 4.83 3.15
N ALA A 61 9.55 4.69 1.87
CA ALA A 61 9.74 3.39 1.22
C ALA A 61 11.04 2.71 1.68
N ARG A 62 12.13 3.48 1.87
CA ARG A 62 13.41 2.97 2.41
C ARG A 62 13.22 2.36 3.80
N ARG A 63 12.49 3.04 4.71
CA ARG A 63 12.17 2.49 6.04
C ARG A 63 11.42 1.17 5.97
N ARG A 64 10.43 1.04 5.06
CA ARG A 64 9.69 -0.21 4.88
C ARG A 64 10.58 -1.31 4.32
N HIS A 65 11.43 -0.99 3.36
CA HIS A 65 12.39 -1.94 2.80
C HIS A 65 13.45 -2.36 3.84
N ASP A 66 13.96 -1.44 4.64
CA ASP A 66 14.86 -1.75 5.75
C ASP A 66 14.21 -2.74 6.75
N ALA A 67 12.93 -2.56 7.07
CA ALA A 67 12.18 -3.50 7.91
C ALA A 67 12.04 -4.88 7.26
N GLU A 68 11.78 -4.97 5.94
CA GLU A 68 11.77 -6.25 5.21
C GLU A 68 13.13 -6.96 5.32
N GLN A 69 14.23 -6.22 5.18
CA GLN A 69 15.58 -6.78 5.30
C GLN A 69 15.92 -7.24 6.71
N GLN A 70 15.52 -6.48 7.73
CA GLN A 70 15.69 -6.87 9.13
C GLN A 70 14.93 -8.18 9.46
N LEU A 71 13.70 -8.33 8.96
CA LEU A 71 12.92 -9.55 9.10
C LEU A 71 13.59 -10.75 8.44
N ARG A 72 14.12 -10.58 7.22
CA ARG A 72 14.84 -11.64 6.51
C ARG A 72 16.12 -12.05 7.24
N ALA A 73 16.88 -11.09 7.77
CA ALA A 73 18.06 -11.34 8.58
C ALA A 73 17.72 -12.08 9.87
N TRP A 74 16.65 -11.67 10.57
CA TRP A 74 16.15 -12.36 11.78
C TRP A 74 15.73 -13.79 11.48
N ARG A 75 15.01 -14.03 10.39
CA ARG A 75 14.65 -15.37 9.93
C ARG A 75 15.89 -16.21 9.65
N ALA A 76 16.86 -15.70 8.92
CA ALA A 76 18.10 -16.40 8.58
C ALA A 76 18.92 -16.78 9.84
N ALA A 77 18.81 -15.99 10.90
CA ALA A 77 19.42 -16.27 12.21
C ALA A 77 18.60 -17.28 13.08
N GLY A 78 17.57 -17.92 12.52
CA GLY A 78 16.78 -18.93 13.22
C GLY A 78 15.62 -18.37 14.05
N GLY A 79 15.21 -17.11 13.82
CA GLY A 79 14.14 -16.44 14.57
C GLY A 79 12.75 -17.01 14.33
N GLY A 80 12.45 -17.51 13.12
CA GLY A 80 11.14 -18.08 12.78
C GLY A 80 10.73 -17.81 11.35
N GLU A 81 9.43 -17.93 11.07
CA GLU A 81 8.85 -17.75 9.73
C GLU A 81 8.42 -16.30 9.51
N ILE A 82 8.53 -15.81 8.30
CA ILE A 82 8.10 -14.47 7.90
C ILE A 82 7.23 -14.52 6.64
N VAL A 83 6.21 -13.66 6.60
CA VAL A 83 5.43 -13.38 5.40
C VAL A 83 5.37 -11.88 5.23
N ILE A 84 5.68 -11.37 4.05
CA ILE A 84 5.73 -9.94 3.75
C ILE A 84 4.58 -9.58 2.81
N LEU A 85 3.72 -8.69 3.24
CA LEU A 85 2.61 -8.15 2.44
C LEU A 85 2.99 -6.76 1.94
N ARG A 86 3.28 -6.61 0.65
CA ARG A 86 3.46 -5.31 0.00
C ARG A 86 2.10 -4.75 -0.38
N VAL A 87 1.55 -3.93 0.51
CA VAL A 87 0.18 -3.45 0.44
C VAL A 87 0.06 -2.19 -0.40
N ALA A 88 -0.92 -2.17 -1.27
CA ALA A 88 -1.32 -1.03 -2.08
C ALA A 88 -2.02 0.07 -1.26
N GLY A 89 -2.58 1.07 -1.89
CA GLY A 89 -3.36 2.12 -1.22
C GLY A 89 -4.61 1.55 -0.54
N ILE A 90 -4.67 1.64 0.78
CA ILE A 90 -5.79 1.13 1.56
C ILE A 90 -6.94 2.13 1.50
N TYR A 91 -8.14 1.67 1.15
CA TYR A 91 -9.35 2.47 1.16
C TYR A 91 -10.52 1.73 1.84
N GLY A 92 -11.63 2.40 2.04
CA GLY A 92 -12.82 1.87 2.68
C GLY A 92 -13.44 2.89 3.65
N PRO A 93 -14.42 2.50 4.48
CA PRO A 93 -15.03 3.39 5.46
C PRO A 93 -13.99 4.04 6.37
N GLY A 94 -14.07 5.36 6.54
CA GLY A 94 -13.12 6.15 7.33
C GLY A 94 -11.71 6.31 6.73
N LYS A 95 -11.43 5.80 5.51
CA LYS A 95 -10.12 5.87 4.84
C LYS A 95 -10.13 6.67 3.53
N LEU A 96 -11.28 7.18 3.13
CA LEU A 96 -11.39 7.97 1.91
C LEU A 96 -10.80 9.38 2.07
N PRO A 97 -10.28 9.99 1.00
CA PRO A 97 -9.62 11.31 1.05
C PRO A 97 -10.61 12.49 1.12
N LEU A 98 -11.70 12.37 1.88
CA LEU A 98 -12.80 13.34 1.92
C LEU A 98 -12.34 14.74 2.33
N GLU A 99 -11.47 14.86 3.32
CA GLU A 99 -10.97 16.15 3.77
C GLU A 99 -10.17 16.89 2.69
N ARG A 100 -9.46 16.15 1.84
CA ARG A 100 -8.75 16.75 0.71
C ARG A 100 -9.72 17.26 -0.36
N LEU A 101 -10.77 16.49 -0.64
CA LEU A 101 -11.81 16.85 -1.59
C LEU A 101 -12.58 18.08 -1.10
N LYS A 102 -13.02 18.09 0.17
CA LYS A 102 -13.68 19.25 0.80
C LYS A 102 -12.83 20.52 0.73
N LYS A 103 -11.51 20.40 0.96
CA LYS A 103 -10.56 21.52 0.86
C LYS A 103 -10.20 21.88 -0.58
N ARG A 104 -10.76 21.17 -1.57
CA ARG A 104 -10.48 21.35 -2.99
C ARG A 104 -8.98 21.39 -3.31
N VAL A 105 -8.20 20.54 -2.65
CA VAL A 105 -6.76 20.41 -2.93
C VAL A 105 -6.59 20.00 -4.40
N PRO A 106 -5.84 20.75 -5.22
CA PRO A 106 -5.69 20.43 -6.62
C PRO A 106 -5.10 19.04 -6.87
N MET A 107 -5.48 18.44 -7.98
CA MET A 107 -4.97 17.16 -8.46
C MET A 107 -4.41 17.34 -9.87
N ILE A 108 -3.37 16.59 -10.18
CA ILE A 108 -2.78 16.57 -11.52
C ILE A 108 -3.81 16.10 -12.56
N GLU A 109 -3.69 16.61 -13.78
CA GLU A 109 -4.52 16.21 -14.91
C GLU A 109 -4.43 14.70 -15.16
N GLU A 110 -5.50 14.10 -15.69
CA GLU A 110 -5.60 12.65 -15.88
C GLU A 110 -4.46 12.07 -16.75
N ARG A 111 -4.10 12.79 -17.82
CA ARG A 111 -3.03 12.38 -18.73
C ARG A 111 -1.65 12.23 -18.09
N ASP A 112 -1.40 13.01 -17.02
CA ASP A 112 -0.14 13.04 -16.28
C ASP A 112 -0.22 12.26 -14.95
N ALA A 113 -1.41 11.79 -14.59
CA ALA A 113 -1.63 11.13 -13.32
C ALA A 113 -1.09 9.69 -13.32
N PRO A 114 -0.36 9.28 -12.27
CA PRO A 114 0.26 7.96 -12.21
C PRO A 114 -0.77 6.83 -12.06
N TRP A 115 -0.39 5.65 -12.52
CA TRP A 115 -1.06 4.42 -12.17
C TRP A 115 -0.89 4.11 -10.70
N THR A 116 -1.98 3.79 -10.03
CA THR A 116 -2.05 3.45 -8.62
C THR A 116 -2.89 2.20 -8.41
N ASN A 117 -2.68 1.55 -7.28
CA ASN A 117 -3.37 0.32 -6.92
C ASN A 117 -4.07 0.50 -5.58
N ARG A 118 -5.11 -0.27 -5.33
CA ARG A 118 -5.96 -0.18 -4.13
C ARG A 118 -6.20 -1.56 -3.53
N ILE A 119 -6.59 -1.56 -2.28
CA ILE A 119 -7.18 -2.70 -1.58
C ILE A 119 -8.20 -2.18 -0.57
N HIS A 120 -9.37 -2.80 -0.52
CA HIS A 120 -10.35 -2.48 0.51
C HIS A 120 -9.85 -2.93 1.88
N ILE A 121 -10.17 -2.18 2.94
CA ILE A 121 -9.68 -2.47 4.30
C ILE A 121 -10.13 -3.85 4.79
N ASP A 122 -11.36 -4.27 4.49
CA ASP A 122 -11.87 -5.59 4.89
C ASP A 122 -11.15 -6.72 4.14
N ASP A 123 -10.89 -6.55 2.84
CA ASP A 123 -10.12 -7.52 2.07
C ASP A 123 -8.68 -7.61 2.53
N LEU A 124 -8.07 -6.47 2.93
CA LEU A 124 -6.75 -6.49 3.55
C LEU A 124 -6.75 -7.31 4.85
N ALA A 125 -7.79 -7.19 5.68
CA ALA A 125 -7.91 -8.00 6.89
C ALA A 125 -7.97 -9.49 6.55
N THR A 126 -8.79 -9.88 5.59
CA THR A 126 -8.88 -11.26 5.08
C THR A 126 -7.53 -11.76 4.55
N VAL A 127 -6.81 -10.93 3.77
CA VAL A 127 -5.46 -11.28 3.28
C VAL A 127 -4.48 -11.47 4.42
N CYS A 128 -4.53 -10.63 5.47
CA CYS A 128 -3.67 -10.80 6.64
C CYS A 128 -3.92 -12.14 7.34
N GLU A 129 -5.18 -12.50 7.57
CA GLU A 129 -5.55 -13.79 8.19
C GLU A 129 -5.09 -14.97 7.33
N ALA A 130 -5.35 -14.92 6.02
CA ALA A 130 -4.90 -15.94 5.08
C ALA A 130 -3.35 -16.07 5.04
N ALA A 131 -2.63 -14.95 5.08
CA ALA A 131 -1.17 -14.95 5.14
C ALA A 131 -0.64 -15.57 6.44
N MET A 132 -1.33 -15.38 7.57
CA MET A 132 -0.97 -16.04 8.83
C MET A 132 -1.20 -17.55 8.77
N ALA A 133 -2.30 -17.98 8.15
CA ALA A 133 -2.68 -19.40 8.10
C ALA A 133 -1.93 -20.17 7.00
N HIS A 134 -1.83 -19.60 5.80
CA HIS A 134 -1.39 -20.28 4.57
C HIS A 134 -0.16 -19.68 3.91
N GLY A 135 0.30 -18.51 4.36
CA GLY A 135 1.46 -17.85 3.76
C GLY A 135 2.70 -18.74 3.76
N ILE A 136 3.41 -18.76 2.63
CA ILE A 136 4.65 -19.50 2.51
C ILE A 136 5.76 -18.71 3.19
N ASP A 137 6.59 -19.41 3.99
CA ASP A 137 7.69 -18.78 4.71
C ASP A 137 8.68 -18.07 3.76
N ASN A 138 9.08 -16.87 4.14
CA ASN A 138 9.96 -15.97 3.39
C ASN A 138 9.37 -15.40 2.08
N GLU A 139 8.09 -15.61 1.82
CA GLU A 139 7.45 -15.10 0.62
C GLU A 139 6.95 -13.65 0.77
N ILE A 140 6.89 -12.99 -0.38
CA ILE A 140 6.29 -11.67 -0.55
C ILE A 140 5.00 -11.84 -1.34
N TYR A 141 3.99 -11.06 -0.99
CA TYR A 141 2.73 -10.97 -1.72
C TYR A 141 2.39 -9.52 -2.04
N ASN A 142 2.09 -9.22 -3.31
CA ASN A 142 1.49 -7.96 -3.71
C ASN A 142 0.01 -7.96 -3.33
N VAL A 143 -0.38 -7.04 -2.44
CA VAL A 143 -1.76 -6.97 -1.94
C VAL A 143 -2.49 -5.81 -2.58
N SER A 144 -3.35 -6.13 -3.54
CA SER A 144 -4.22 -5.20 -4.26
C SER A 144 -5.49 -5.90 -4.77
N ASP A 145 -6.48 -5.11 -5.19
CA ASP A 145 -7.69 -5.62 -5.84
C ASP A 145 -7.45 -6.19 -7.26
N GLY A 146 -6.25 -5.96 -7.82
CA GLY A 146 -5.88 -6.42 -9.17
C GLY A 146 -6.38 -5.50 -10.28
N HIS A 147 -7.03 -4.39 -9.96
CA HIS A 147 -7.55 -3.39 -10.90
C HIS A 147 -6.81 -2.05 -10.74
N PRO A 148 -5.60 -1.92 -11.33
CA PRO A 148 -4.87 -0.66 -11.30
C PRO A 148 -5.70 0.46 -11.93
N GLY A 149 -5.75 1.61 -11.26
CA GLY A 149 -6.48 2.77 -11.74
C GLY A 149 -5.63 4.02 -11.78
N ASN A 150 -6.07 5.01 -12.52
CA ASN A 150 -5.48 6.34 -12.52
C ASN A 150 -5.73 7.03 -11.16
N MET A 151 -4.74 7.73 -10.63
CA MET A 151 -4.89 8.44 -9.34
C MET A 151 -6.01 9.48 -9.40
N ARG A 152 -6.15 10.20 -10.51
CA ARG A 152 -7.20 11.19 -10.70
C ARG A 152 -8.59 10.55 -10.68
N ASP A 153 -8.80 9.47 -11.44
CA ASP A 153 -10.06 8.72 -11.49
C ASP A 153 -10.52 8.30 -10.10
N TYR A 154 -9.60 7.83 -9.25
CA TYR A 154 -9.93 7.48 -7.87
C TYR A 154 -10.54 8.66 -7.09
N PHE A 155 -9.92 9.82 -7.14
CA PHE A 155 -10.44 11.00 -6.43
C PHE A 155 -11.77 11.49 -7.01
N ASP A 156 -11.92 11.46 -8.33
CA ASP A 156 -13.14 11.88 -9.00
C ASP A 156 -14.30 10.93 -8.66
N ARG A 157 -14.10 9.61 -8.64
CA ARG A 157 -15.11 8.64 -8.21
C ARG A 157 -15.49 8.80 -6.74
N VAL A 158 -14.54 9.09 -5.86
CA VAL A 158 -14.85 9.39 -4.46
C VAL A 158 -15.67 10.68 -4.34
N ALA A 159 -15.31 11.73 -5.08
CA ALA A 159 -16.06 12.98 -5.10
C ALA A 159 -17.50 12.77 -5.57
N ASP A 160 -17.69 12.08 -6.70
CA ASP A 160 -19.01 11.77 -7.25
C ASP A 160 -19.86 10.96 -6.26
N ARG A 161 -19.26 9.93 -5.59
CA ARG A 161 -19.95 9.09 -4.61
C ARG A 161 -20.49 9.87 -3.42
N TYR A 162 -19.78 10.94 -3.01
CA TYR A 162 -20.12 11.76 -1.85
C TYR A 162 -20.77 13.10 -2.22
N GLY A 163 -21.13 13.32 -3.48
CA GLY A 163 -21.70 14.58 -3.93
C GLY A 163 -20.77 15.79 -3.72
N LEU A 164 -19.47 15.57 -3.69
CA LEU A 164 -18.48 16.61 -3.52
C LEU A 164 -17.99 17.13 -4.88
N PRO A 165 -17.61 18.41 -4.98
CA PRO A 165 -16.98 18.91 -6.19
C PRO A 165 -15.67 18.15 -6.46
N ARG A 166 -15.44 17.77 -7.73
CA ARG A 166 -14.16 17.23 -8.14
C ARG A 166 -13.03 18.22 -7.89
N ALA A 167 -11.84 17.70 -7.57
CA ALA A 167 -10.66 18.52 -7.35
C ALA A 167 -10.29 19.33 -8.61
N PRO A 168 -9.85 20.59 -8.49
CA PRO A 168 -9.33 21.35 -9.63
C PRO A 168 -8.18 20.59 -10.32
N ALA A 169 -8.17 20.61 -11.65
CA ALA A 169 -7.08 20.04 -12.43
C ALA A 169 -5.93 21.03 -12.53
N ILE A 170 -4.70 20.55 -12.35
CA ILE A 170 -3.48 21.33 -12.56
C ILE A 170 -2.49 20.53 -13.41
N SER A 171 -1.66 21.22 -14.16
CA SER A 171 -0.56 20.60 -14.90
C SER A 171 0.51 20.05 -13.97
N LEU A 172 1.38 19.17 -14.49
CA LEU A 172 2.52 18.64 -13.73
C LEU A 172 3.49 19.75 -13.28
N SER A 173 3.65 20.81 -14.09
CA SER A 173 4.49 21.97 -13.74
C SER A 173 3.93 22.75 -12.55
N GLU A 174 2.63 23.04 -12.56
CA GLU A 174 1.93 23.69 -11.45
C GLU A 174 1.95 22.82 -10.17
N ALA A 175 1.76 21.51 -10.33
CA ALA A 175 1.83 20.57 -9.22
C ALA A 175 3.20 20.62 -8.51
N ARG A 176 4.29 20.65 -9.28
CA ARG A 176 5.65 20.76 -8.74
C ARG A 176 5.89 22.07 -7.97
N ALA A 177 5.22 23.15 -8.36
CA ALA A 177 5.33 24.46 -7.72
C ALA A 177 4.46 24.62 -6.46
N THR A 178 3.33 23.88 -6.39
CA THR A 178 2.28 24.16 -5.39
C THR A 178 2.03 23.02 -4.40
N LEU A 179 2.31 21.76 -4.78
CA LEU A 179 2.05 20.61 -3.91
C LEU A 179 3.18 20.35 -2.93
N SER A 180 2.83 19.81 -1.77
CA SER A 180 3.81 19.43 -0.77
C SER A 180 4.76 18.33 -1.28
N PRO A 181 6.00 18.23 -0.77
CA PRO A 181 6.95 17.16 -1.14
C PRO A 181 6.36 15.76 -0.93
N GLY A 182 5.54 15.57 0.11
CA GLY A 182 4.84 14.31 0.35
C GLY A 182 3.87 13.95 -0.77
N MET A 183 3.14 14.94 -1.32
CA MET A 183 2.25 14.72 -2.46
C MET A 183 3.03 14.44 -3.74
N LEU A 184 4.07 15.20 -4.00
CA LEU A 184 4.93 15.01 -5.17
C LEU A 184 5.56 13.60 -5.18
N SER A 185 5.91 13.07 -4.01
CA SER A 185 6.46 11.71 -3.91
C SER A 185 5.46 10.62 -4.35
N TYR A 186 4.15 10.85 -4.20
CA TYR A 186 3.12 9.93 -4.73
C TYR A 186 2.92 10.09 -6.23
N LEU A 187 3.06 11.31 -6.77
CA LEU A 187 2.95 11.56 -8.20
C LEU A 187 4.15 11.04 -8.99
N GLY A 188 5.30 10.90 -8.35
CA GLY A 188 6.54 10.40 -8.96
C GLY A 188 6.65 8.87 -9.03
N GLU A 189 5.63 8.13 -8.59
CA GLU A 189 5.66 6.66 -8.58
C GLU A 189 4.45 6.09 -9.33
N SER A 190 4.68 5.50 -10.51
CA SER A 190 3.65 4.89 -11.36
C SER A 190 3.91 3.40 -11.53
N ARG A 191 2.94 2.55 -11.16
CA ARG A 191 3.02 1.09 -11.33
C ARG A 191 1.64 0.44 -11.34
N ARG A 192 1.56 -0.74 -11.96
CA ARG A 192 0.40 -1.63 -11.91
C ARG A 192 0.84 -2.93 -11.24
N LEU A 193 0.06 -3.44 -10.29
CA LEU A 193 0.44 -4.63 -9.52
C LEU A 193 -0.23 -5.88 -10.08
N ASP A 194 0.54 -6.94 -10.15
CA ASP A 194 0.05 -8.29 -10.31
C ASP A 194 -0.21 -8.89 -8.92
N ASN A 195 -1.45 -9.29 -8.64
CA ASN A 195 -1.87 -9.89 -7.38
C ASN A 195 -2.18 -11.39 -7.47
N ARG A 196 -1.94 -12.02 -8.63
CA ARG A 196 -2.29 -13.42 -8.89
C ARG A 196 -1.66 -14.38 -7.90
N LYS A 197 -0.43 -14.09 -7.45
CA LYS A 197 0.27 -14.88 -6.43
C LYS A 197 -0.49 -14.86 -5.10
N MET A 198 -0.93 -13.69 -4.65
CA MET A 198 -1.75 -13.53 -3.45
C MET A 198 -3.03 -14.37 -3.54
N LEU A 199 -3.80 -14.21 -4.63
CA LEU A 199 -5.05 -14.92 -4.82
C LEU A 199 -4.84 -16.44 -4.86
N GLY A 200 -3.85 -16.92 -5.62
CA GLY A 200 -3.60 -18.34 -5.82
C GLY A 200 -2.99 -19.05 -4.61
N GLN A 201 -1.96 -18.47 -3.99
CA GLN A 201 -1.24 -19.14 -2.90
C GLN A 201 -1.89 -18.95 -1.52
N LEU A 202 -2.52 -17.80 -1.27
CA LEU A 202 -3.25 -17.58 -0.02
C LEU A 202 -4.70 -18.08 -0.09
N GLY A 203 -5.21 -18.40 -1.28
CA GLY A 203 -6.59 -18.87 -1.47
C GLY A 203 -7.64 -17.82 -1.15
N VAL A 204 -7.32 -16.53 -1.34
CA VAL A 204 -8.21 -15.42 -1.00
C VAL A 204 -9.17 -15.13 -2.15
N THR A 205 -10.44 -14.95 -1.82
CA THR A 205 -11.44 -14.33 -2.69
C THR A 205 -11.77 -12.96 -2.15
N LEU A 206 -11.57 -11.91 -2.96
CA LEU A 206 -11.85 -10.54 -2.55
C LEU A 206 -13.36 -10.28 -2.54
N ARG A 207 -13.84 -9.67 -1.47
CA ARG A 207 -15.22 -9.20 -1.36
C ARG A 207 -15.47 -7.95 -2.20
N TYR A 208 -14.45 -7.12 -2.34
CA TYR A 208 -14.46 -5.88 -3.11
C TYR A 208 -13.38 -5.94 -4.20
N PRO A 209 -13.63 -6.69 -5.29
CA PRO A 209 -12.62 -6.96 -6.31
C PRO A 209 -12.27 -5.74 -7.17
N ASP A 210 -13.01 -4.64 -7.06
CA ASP A 210 -12.78 -3.40 -7.78
C ASP A 210 -13.19 -2.17 -6.96
N LEU A 211 -12.78 -0.99 -7.43
CA LEU A 211 -13.09 0.28 -6.77
C LEU A 211 -14.59 0.58 -6.70
N ALA A 212 -15.39 0.16 -7.69
CA ALA A 212 -16.82 0.44 -7.71
C ALA A 212 -17.54 -0.31 -6.58
N SER A 213 -17.28 -1.61 -6.44
CA SER A 213 -17.83 -2.45 -5.38
C SER A 213 -17.40 -1.97 -3.99
N GLY A 214 -16.12 -1.59 -3.84
CA GLY A 214 -15.61 -1.08 -2.56
C GLY A 214 -16.16 0.29 -2.18
N LEU A 215 -16.34 1.22 -3.14
CA LEU A 215 -16.99 2.50 -2.87
C LEU A 215 -18.49 2.36 -2.55
N ALA A 216 -19.16 1.35 -3.11
CA ALA A 216 -20.55 1.07 -2.77
C ALA A 216 -20.73 0.71 -1.28
N SER A 217 -19.73 0.10 -0.64
CA SER A 217 -19.73 -0.20 0.81
C SER A 217 -19.50 1.04 1.68
N CYS A 218 -18.99 2.15 1.10
CA CYS A 218 -18.74 3.39 1.81
C CYS A 218 -19.98 4.26 1.79
N HIS A 219 -20.67 4.39 2.92
CA HIS A 219 -21.87 5.20 3.02
C HIS A 219 -21.52 6.68 3.27
N PRO A 220 -22.17 7.64 2.57
CA PRO A 220 -21.95 9.07 2.80
C PRO A 220 -22.27 9.52 4.22
N ASP A 221 -23.22 8.86 4.88
CA ASP A 221 -23.72 9.24 6.21
C ASP A 221 -22.94 8.58 7.37
N GLY A 222 -21.84 7.89 7.07
CA GLY A 222 -21.00 7.18 8.04
C GLY A 222 -21.67 5.92 8.62
N PRO A 223 -20.93 5.09 9.35
CA PRO A 223 -21.54 4.06 10.18
C PRO A 223 -22.22 4.71 11.36
#